data_27515975e0669524f058406fe2a5730c
#
_entry.id   27515975e0669524f058406fe2a5730c
#
_cell.length_a   1.000
_cell.length_b   1.000
_cell.length_c   1.000
_cell.angle_alpha   90.00
_cell.angle_beta   90.00
_cell.angle_gamma   90.00
#
_symmetry.space_group_name_H-M   'P 1'
#
loop_
_entity.id
_entity.type
_entity.pdbx_description
1 polymer ?
#
loop_
_entity_poly.entity_id
_entity_poly.type
_entity_poly.pdbx_seq_one_letter_code
_entity_poly.pdbx_strand_id
1 'polypeptide(L)' 'MKSPDVIATSFQDTAFFEPQTHTAASWLSARCDATLENIYDQVLVDVHEQDQIIGELKAAGFQVVRQRT' A
#
# COMPACT_ATOMS: atom_id res chain seq x y z
N MET A 1 -18.13 -6.74 -8.56
CA MET A 1 -17.02 -5.79 -8.50
C MET A 1 -15.83 -6.38 -7.77
N LYS A 2 -14.67 -6.17 -8.30
CA LYS A 2 -13.46 -6.70 -7.70
C LYS A 2 -12.94 -5.74 -6.63
N SER A 3 -12.66 -6.25 -5.44
CA SER A 3 -12.10 -5.44 -4.37
C SER A 3 -10.66 -5.05 -4.69
N PRO A 4 -10.20 -3.88 -4.28
CA PRO A 4 -8.80 -3.51 -4.49
C PRO A 4 -7.88 -4.38 -3.64
N ASP A 5 -6.63 -4.53 -4.10
CA ASP A 5 -5.61 -5.24 -3.33
C ASP A 5 -4.98 -4.35 -2.27
N VAL A 6 -4.93 -3.05 -2.54
CA VAL A 6 -4.32 -2.07 -1.64
C VAL A 6 -5.12 -0.78 -1.69
N ILE A 7 -5.36 -0.21 -0.52
CA ILE A 7 -5.94 1.12 -0.41
C ILE A 7 -4.84 2.09 0.02
N ALA A 8 -4.62 3.12 -0.80
CA ALA A 8 -3.61 4.14 -0.54
C ALA A 8 -4.28 5.41 -0.04
N THR A 9 -3.85 5.87 1.12
CA THR A 9 -4.37 7.10 1.73
C THR A 9 -3.18 7.99 2.06
N SER A 10 -3.37 9.30 2.00
CA SER A 10 -2.32 10.21 2.44
C SER A 10 -2.90 11.22 3.41
N PHE A 11 -2.08 11.63 4.36
CA PHE A 11 -2.44 12.66 5.33
C PHE A 11 -1.17 13.44 5.67
N GLN A 12 -1.18 14.74 5.37
CA GLN A 12 -0.01 15.60 5.52
C GLN A 12 1.18 15.03 4.74
N ASP A 13 2.28 14.73 5.41
CA ASP A 13 3.51 14.26 4.76
C ASP A 13 3.65 12.75 4.75
N THR A 14 2.63 12.03 5.21
CA THR A 14 2.67 10.58 5.35
C THR A 14 1.68 9.92 4.41
N ALA A 15 2.12 8.86 3.76
CA ALA A 15 1.25 8.00 2.96
C ALA A 15 1.05 6.68 3.69
N PHE A 16 -0.17 6.14 3.58
CA PHE A 16 -0.55 4.89 4.21
C PHE A 16 -0.97 3.92 3.13
N PHE A 17 -0.42 2.72 3.17
CA PHE A 17 -0.87 1.63 2.32
C PHE A 17 -1.52 0.57 3.17
N GLU A 18 -2.80 0.32 2.93
CA GLU A 18 -3.55 -0.68 3.65
C GLU A 18 -3.78 -1.88 2.73
N PRO A 19 -3.05 -2.99 2.94
CA PRO A 19 -3.22 -4.16 2.10
C PRO A 19 -4.56 -4.84 2.41
N GLN A 20 -5.22 -5.32 1.36
CA GLN A 20 -6.52 -5.99 1.49
C GLN A 20 -6.38 -7.50 1.28
N THR A 21 -5.21 -7.94 0.82
CA THR A 21 -4.95 -9.36 0.60
C THR A 21 -3.61 -9.73 1.22
N HIS A 22 -3.44 -11.03 1.51
CA HIS A 22 -2.19 -11.51 2.08
C HIS A 22 -1.01 -11.29 1.12
N THR A 23 -1.24 -11.50 -0.17
CA THR A 23 -0.20 -11.31 -1.18
C THR A 23 0.26 -9.86 -1.22
N ALA A 24 -0.68 -8.92 -1.19
CA ALA A 24 -0.34 -7.50 -1.18
C ALA A 24 0.41 -7.12 0.09
N ALA A 25 0.01 -7.66 1.24
CA ALA A 25 0.68 -7.40 2.50
C ALA A 25 2.13 -7.88 2.46
N SER A 26 2.36 -9.08 1.94
CA SER A 26 3.71 -9.62 1.80
C SER A 26 4.57 -8.77 0.88
N TRP A 27 3.99 -8.32 -0.24
CA TRP A 27 4.70 -7.48 -1.19
C TRP A 27 5.12 -6.16 -0.55
N LEU A 28 4.18 -5.51 0.15
CA LEU A 28 4.44 -4.23 0.81
C LEU A 28 5.48 -4.37 1.91
N SER A 29 5.40 -5.43 2.69
CA SER A 29 6.37 -5.69 3.76
C SER A 29 7.78 -5.80 3.19
N ALA A 30 7.95 -6.54 2.10
CA ALA A 30 9.25 -6.71 1.47
C ALA A 30 9.73 -5.42 0.82
N ARG A 31 8.83 -4.70 0.14
CA ARG A 31 9.21 -3.48 -0.60
C ARG A 31 9.58 -2.34 0.34
N CYS A 32 8.88 -2.21 1.45
CA CYS A 32 9.07 -1.10 2.38
C CYS A 32 9.93 -1.47 3.58
N ASP A 33 10.47 -2.69 3.59
CA ASP A 33 11.28 -3.22 4.70
C ASP A 33 10.55 -3.03 6.03
N ALA A 34 9.26 -3.34 6.05
CA ALA A 34 8.42 -3.21 7.21
C ALA A 34 8.04 -4.57 7.77
N THR A 35 8.00 -4.68 9.09
CA THR A 35 7.50 -5.88 9.76
C THR A 35 6.03 -5.66 10.07
N LEU A 36 5.17 -6.49 9.48
CA LEU A 36 3.73 -6.42 9.74
C LEU A 36 3.38 -7.52 10.73
N GLU A 37 2.88 -7.12 11.89
CA GLU A 37 2.42 -8.08 12.91
C GLU A 37 1.09 -8.69 12.51
N ASN A 38 0.34 -7.99 11.67
CA ASN A 38 -0.93 -8.41 11.15
C ASN A 38 -0.92 -8.15 9.66
N ILE A 39 -1.47 -9.08 8.85
CA ILE A 39 -1.46 -8.94 7.39
C ILE A 39 -2.20 -7.69 6.90
N TYR A 40 -3.09 -7.13 7.73
CA TYR A 40 -3.86 -5.96 7.37
C TYR A 40 -3.33 -4.68 8.01
N ASP A 41 -2.15 -4.73 8.63
CA ASP A 41 -1.55 -3.52 9.18
C ASP A 41 -1.18 -2.55 8.08
N GLN A 42 -1.31 -1.26 8.38
CA GLN A 42 -0.95 -0.21 7.44
C GLN A 42 0.56 -0.07 7.38
N VAL A 43 1.06 0.15 6.16
CA VAL A 43 2.47 0.47 5.92
C VAL A 43 2.56 1.98 5.72
N LEU A 44 3.42 2.62 6.51
CA LEU A 44 3.60 4.07 6.46
C LEU A 44 4.87 4.41 5.69
N VAL A 45 4.75 5.32 4.75
CA VAL A 45 5.89 5.82 3.97
C VAL A 45 5.77 7.33 3.83
N ASP A 46 6.86 7.96 3.37
CA ASP A 46 6.84 9.37 3.03
C ASP A 46 5.91 9.58 1.83
N VAL A 47 5.13 10.67 1.86
CA VAL A 47 4.17 10.96 0.80
C VAL A 47 4.86 11.09 -0.57
N HIS A 48 6.12 11.49 -0.59
CA HIS A 48 6.88 11.64 -1.84
C HIS A 48 7.17 10.27 -2.50
N GLU A 49 7.13 9.19 -1.75
CA GLU A 49 7.34 7.85 -2.29
C GLU A 49 6.04 7.18 -2.72
N GLN A 50 4.90 7.78 -2.39
CA GLN A 50 3.60 7.15 -2.64
C GLN A 50 3.39 6.81 -4.12
N ASP A 51 3.65 7.77 -5.01
CA ASP A 51 3.41 7.56 -6.44
C ASP A 51 4.30 6.46 -7.01
N GLN A 52 5.55 6.41 -6.56
CA GLN A 52 6.47 5.38 -7.01
C GLN A 52 6.01 4.00 -6.56
N ILE A 53 5.61 3.87 -5.31
CA ILE A 53 5.17 2.58 -4.77
C ILE A 53 3.87 2.14 -5.45
N ILE A 54 2.95 3.07 -5.70
CA ILE A 54 1.71 2.75 -6.42
C ILE A 54 2.04 2.25 -7.82
N GLY A 55 2.97 2.90 -8.52
CA GLY A 55 3.40 2.46 -9.84
C GLY A 55 3.98 1.05 -9.82
N GLU A 56 4.78 0.73 -8.82
CA GLU A 56 5.36 -0.60 -8.67
C GLU A 56 4.30 -1.64 -8.36
N LEU A 57 3.33 -1.30 -7.51
CA LEU A 57 2.20 -2.20 -7.20
C LEU A 57 1.41 -2.53 -8.45
N LYS A 58 1.10 -1.51 -9.26
CA LYS A 58 0.35 -1.72 -10.50
C LYS A 58 1.15 -2.57 -11.48
N ALA A 59 2.45 -2.32 -11.58
CA ALA A 59 3.32 -3.11 -12.45
C ALA A 59 3.38 -4.58 -12.01
N ALA A 60 3.22 -4.83 -10.72
CA ALA A 60 3.19 -6.19 -10.18
C ALA A 60 1.82 -6.86 -10.32
N GLY A 61 0.83 -6.15 -10.85
CA GLY A 61 -0.51 -6.70 -11.09
C GLY A 61 -1.52 -6.44 -9.99
N PHE A 62 -1.17 -5.62 -9.00
CA PHE A 62 -2.10 -5.29 -7.93
C PHE A 62 -3.02 -4.13 -8.31
N GLN A 63 -4.25 -4.17 -7.81
CA GLN A 63 -5.17 -3.05 -7.93
C GLN A 63 -5.02 -2.13 -6.74
N VAL A 64 -4.78 -0.86 -7.01
CA VAL A 64 -4.58 0.15 -5.97
C VAL A 64 -5.65 1.23 -6.12
N VAL A 65 -6.32 1.53 -5.02
CA VAL A 65 -7.30 2.61 -4.96
C VAL A 65 -6.75 3.70 -4.07
N ARG A 66 -6.76 4.93 -4.55
CA ARG A 66 -6.39 6.09 -3.75
C ARG A 66 -7.62 6.64 -3.06
N GLN A 67 -7.53 6.80 -1.75
CA GLN A 67 -8.56 7.47 -0.98
C GLN A 67 -8.04 8.80 -0.49
N ARG A 68 -8.90 9.81 -0.54
CA ARG A 68 -8.60 11.11 0.05
C ARG A 68 -9.34 11.23 1.38
N THR A 69 -8.64 11.69 2.37
CA THR A 69 -9.23 12.01 3.66
C THR A 69 -9.72 13.45 3.68
#